data_7fb5a276fe6f5e8274770905175c09c5
#
_entry.id   7fb5a276fe6f5e8274770905175c09c5
#
_cell.length_a   1.000
_cell.length_b   1.000
_cell.length_c   1.000
_cell.angle_alpha   90.00
_cell.angle_beta   90.00
_cell.angle_gamma   90.00
#
_symmetry.space_group_name_H-M   'P 1'
#
loop_
_entity.id
_entity.type
_entity.pdbx_description
1 polymer ?
#
loop_
_entity_poly.entity_id
_entity_poly.type
_entity_poly.pdbx_seq_one_letter_code
_entity_poly.pdbx_strand_id
1 'polypeptide(L)'
;MPGPTQQAPTLPLNNAVSYICDDGQLATTDWDRAAGVVRVIRGGQTVVLQEQVGYTPPRFVLDSSRVDLDGETAVIYRGVTRNAERVATCHAIPEAPRNGLIWGTLTKLDRMALVPGTRARVLLVDAARADAPSVEIASTSLVTAGNQVPLNFRIAYDPDRVNPRAQTYRLQARIEGPDGKLQYVTDTATFVLETADPQQPVELMLVRTGGQ
;
A
#
# COMPACT_ATOMS: atom_id res chain seq x y z
N MET A 1 5.11 -9.73 -36.85
CA MET A 1 3.79 -9.67 -36.25
C MET A 1 3.94 -10.04 -34.79
N PRO A 2 3.72 -9.16 -33.83
CA PRO A 2 3.71 -9.54 -32.41
C PRO A 2 2.42 -10.33 -32.14
N GLY A 3 2.55 -11.50 -31.49
CA GLY A 3 1.44 -12.34 -31.09
C GLY A 3 0.57 -11.66 -30.02
N PRO A 4 -0.70 -12.07 -29.89
CA PRO A 4 -1.60 -11.47 -28.90
C PRO A 4 -1.11 -11.76 -27.49
N THR A 5 -0.91 -10.68 -26.72
CA THR A 5 -0.69 -10.72 -25.27
C THR A 5 -1.95 -11.33 -24.65
N GLN A 6 -1.89 -12.57 -24.21
CA GLN A 6 -2.95 -13.17 -23.41
C GLN A 6 -3.04 -12.42 -22.08
N GLN A 7 -4.02 -11.53 -21.97
CA GLN A 7 -4.47 -11.04 -20.68
C GLN A 7 -5.00 -12.25 -19.89
N ALA A 8 -4.35 -12.56 -18.79
CA ALA A 8 -4.85 -13.55 -17.86
C ALA A 8 -6.28 -13.16 -17.43
N PRO A 9 -7.23 -14.10 -17.35
CA PRO A 9 -8.59 -13.79 -16.94
C PRO A 9 -8.56 -13.16 -15.53
N THR A 10 -9.14 -11.99 -15.40
CA THR A 10 -9.39 -11.32 -14.13
C THR A 10 -10.50 -12.07 -13.38
N LEU A 11 -10.16 -13.17 -12.75
CA LEU A 11 -11.05 -13.82 -11.80
C LEU A 11 -11.23 -12.92 -10.59
N PRO A 12 -12.45 -12.81 -10.02
CA PRO A 12 -12.67 -12.03 -8.80
C PRO A 12 -11.76 -12.53 -7.68
N LEU A 13 -11.18 -11.60 -6.92
CA LEU A 13 -10.34 -11.90 -5.76
C LEU A 13 -11.27 -12.24 -4.59
N ASN A 14 -11.36 -13.50 -4.19
CA ASN A 14 -12.31 -13.96 -3.16
C ASN A 14 -11.73 -13.89 -1.74
N ASN A 15 -10.41 -13.97 -1.59
CA ASN A 15 -9.70 -13.97 -0.30
C ASN A 15 -8.44 -13.08 -0.37
N ALA A 16 -8.58 -11.91 -0.97
CA ALA A 16 -7.45 -11.02 -1.17
C ALA A 16 -6.99 -10.39 0.13
N VAL A 17 -5.71 -10.54 0.44
CA VAL A 17 -5.03 -9.83 1.51
C VAL A 17 -4.08 -8.81 0.87
N SER A 18 -4.16 -7.59 1.35
CA SER A 18 -3.28 -6.51 0.90
C SER A 18 -2.17 -6.26 1.90
N TYR A 19 -0.99 -6.00 1.37
CA TYR A 19 0.23 -5.80 2.15
C TYR A 19 0.94 -4.52 1.72
N ILE A 20 1.65 -3.92 2.67
CA ILE A 20 2.69 -2.93 2.38
C ILE A 20 4.05 -3.56 2.62
N CYS A 21 4.96 -3.42 1.65
CA CYS A 21 6.29 -4.02 1.71
C CYS A 21 7.32 -3.01 2.23
N ASP A 22 8.43 -3.53 2.76
CA ASP A 22 9.57 -2.75 3.27
C ASP A 22 10.25 -1.90 2.19
N ASP A 23 10.04 -2.23 0.91
CA ASP A 23 10.48 -1.43 -0.23
C ASP A 23 9.44 -0.36 -0.67
N GLY A 24 8.38 -0.16 0.12
CA GLY A 24 7.32 0.83 -0.13
C GLY A 24 6.30 0.42 -1.19
N GLN A 25 6.44 -0.75 -1.81
CA GLN A 25 5.48 -1.24 -2.80
C GLN A 25 4.31 -1.94 -2.11
N LEU A 26 3.16 -1.91 -2.79
CA LEU A 26 2.01 -2.70 -2.41
C LEU A 26 2.09 -4.09 -3.03
N ALA A 27 1.68 -5.09 -2.26
CA ALA A 27 1.42 -6.43 -2.75
C ALA A 27 0.00 -6.84 -2.37
N THR A 28 -0.65 -7.62 -3.21
CA THR A 28 -1.93 -8.26 -2.90
C THR A 28 -1.77 -9.74 -3.16
N THR A 29 -2.18 -10.57 -2.22
CA THR A 29 -2.24 -12.01 -2.39
C THR A 29 -3.68 -12.48 -2.38
N ASP A 30 -3.98 -13.49 -3.19
CA ASP A 30 -5.27 -14.18 -3.20
C ASP A 30 -4.98 -15.69 -3.21
N TRP A 31 -5.22 -16.33 -2.07
CA TRP A 31 -4.90 -17.73 -1.88
C TRP A 31 -6.15 -18.60 -2.10
N ASP A 32 -6.15 -19.33 -3.20
CA ASP A 32 -7.09 -20.43 -3.43
C ASP A 32 -6.56 -21.71 -2.75
N ARG A 33 -7.08 -21.97 -1.54
CA ARG A 33 -6.70 -23.12 -0.73
C ARG A 33 -7.12 -24.46 -1.35
N ALA A 34 -8.21 -24.46 -2.12
CA ALA A 34 -8.70 -25.68 -2.78
C ALA A 34 -7.83 -26.07 -3.95
N ALA A 35 -7.35 -25.10 -4.70
CA ALA A 35 -6.43 -25.32 -5.82
C ALA A 35 -4.94 -25.39 -5.39
N GLY A 36 -4.61 -25.02 -4.15
CA GLY A 36 -3.22 -24.95 -3.66
C GLY A 36 -2.39 -23.91 -4.41
N VAL A 37 -2.99 -22.79 -4.79
CA VAL A 37 -2.29 -21.73 -5.52
C VAL A 37 -2.47 -20.37 -4.84
N VAL A 38 -1.47 -19.51 -4.94
CA VAL A 38 -1.58 -18.11 -4.56
C VAL A 38 -1.33 -17.22 -5.77
N ARG A 39 -2.21 -16.27 -5.97
CA ARG A 39 -2.00 -15.16 -6.91
C ARG A 39 -1.37 -14.00 -6.15
N VAL A 40 -0.26 -13.50 -6.65
CA VAL A 40 0.45 -12.34 -6.10
C VAL A 40 0.44 -11.23 -7.13
N ILE A 41 -0.07 -10.07 -6.75
CA ILE A 41 -0.09 -8.86 -7.57
C ILE A 41 0.86 -7.86 -6.93
N ARG A 42 1.88 -7.42 -7.65
CA ARG A 42 2.87 -6.45 -7.17
C ARG A 42 3.48 -5.70 -8.34
N GLY A 43 3.62 -4.36 -8.21
CA GLY A 43 4.20 -3.52 -9.27
C GLY A 43 3.48 -3.64 -10.61
N GLY A 44 2.16 -3.85 -10.62
CA GLY A 44 1.37 -4.05 -11.83
C GLY A 44 1.52 -5.43 -12.50
N GLN A 45 2.34 -6.32 -11.93
CA GLN A 45 2.51 -7.69 -12.41
C GLN A 45 1.69 -8.66 -11.56
N THR A 46 1.15 -9.68 -12.21
CA THR A 46 0.43 -10.77 -11.56
C THR A 46 1.20 -12.07 -11.79
N VAL A 47 1.49 -12.78 -10.68
CA VAL A 47 2.15 -14.08 -10.71
C VAL A 47 1.28 -15.08 -9.95
N VAL A 48 1.12 -16.28 -10.48
CA VAL A 48 0.40 -17.37 -9.82
C VAL A 48 1.42 -18.44 -9.43
N LEU A 49 1.56 -18.68 -8.11
CA LEU A 49 2.53 -19.61 -7.56
C LEU A 49 1.81 -20.85 -6.99
N GLN A 50 2.47 -22.00 -7.10
CA GLN A 50 1.97 -23.29 -6.60
C GLN A 50 2.46 -23.54 -5.18
N GLU A 51 1.59 -24.02 -4.31
CA GLU A 51 1.93 -24.39 -2.94
C GLU A 51 2.91 -25.58 -2.91
N GLN A 52 3.95 -25.44 -2.08
CA GLN A 52 4.81 -26.54 -1.68
C GLN A 52 4.36 -27.07 -0.32
N VAL A 53 3.80 -28.27 -0.31
CA VAL A 53 3.31 -28.91 0.90
C VAL A 53 4.45 -29.19 1.89
N GLY A 54 4.18 -29.03 3.19
CA GLY A 54 5.12 -29.38 4.26
C GLY A 54 5.98 -28.24 4.77
N TYR A 55 5.69 -27.01 4.39
CA TYR A 55 6.37 -25.83 4.91
C TYR A 55 5.48 -25.06 5.90
N THR A 56 6.11 -24.51 6.94
CA THR A 56 5.51 -23.57 7.89
C THR A 56 6.47 -22.39 8.03
N PRO A 57 6.06 -21.16 7.66
CA PRO A 57 4.76 -20.81 7.05
C PRO A 57 4.56 -21.45 5.67
N PRO A 58 3.31 -21.48 5.16
CA PRO A 58 3.00 -21.94 3.81
C PRO A 58 3.86 -21.28 2.76
N ARG A 59 4.40 -22.09 1.85
CA ARG A 59 5.33 -21.68 0.80
C ARG A 59 4.76 -21.92 -0.58
N PHE A 60 4.93 -20.93 -1.45
CA PHE A 60 4.48 -20.96 -2.83
C PHE A 60 5.63 -20.66 -3.77
N VAL A 61 5.71 -21.39 -4.87
CA VAL A 61 6.81 -21.25 -5.84
C VAL A 61 6.31 -21.23 -7.27
N LEU A 62 7.02 -20.50 -8.12
CA LEU A 62 6.96 -20.58 -9.58
C LEU A 62 8.35 -20.21 -10.12
N ASP A 63 8.94 -21.11 -10.92
CA ASP A 63 10.27 -20.94 -11.51
C ASP A 63 11.33 -20.53 -10.48
N SER A 64 11.81 -19.27 -10.57
CA SER A 64 12.77 -18.67 -9.63
C SER A 64 12.11 -17.75 -8.60
N SER A 65 10.80 -17.77 -8.46
CA SER A 65 10.05 -16.95 -7.51
C SER A 65 9.51 -17.78 -6.36
N ARG A 66 9.62 -17.27 -5.14
CA ARG A 66 9.05 -17.87 -3.94
C ARG A 66 8.35 -16.80 -3.10
N VAL A 67 7.21 -17.18 -2.51
CA VAL A 67 6.52 -16.39 -1.50
C VAL A 67 6.18 -17.30 -0.32
N ASP A 68 6.54 -16.85 0.88
CA ASP A 68 6.15 -17.50 2.13
C ASP A 68 5.08 -16.61 2.80
N LEU A 69 3.93 -17.20 3.16
CA LEU A 69 2.77 -16.48 3.72
C LEU A 69 2.41 -17.02 5.11
N ASP A 70 2.25 -16.14 6.11
CA ASP A 70 1.70 -16.52 7.42
C ASP A 70 0.35 -15.84 7.75
N GLY A 71 -0.20 -15.08 6.81
CA GLY A 71 -1.45 -14.33 6.95
C GLY A 71 -1.21 -12.88 7.34
N GLU A 72 -0.28 -12.58 8.22
CA GLU A 72 0.10 -11.22 8.61
C GLU A 72 1.29 -10.71 7.80
N THR A 73 2.16 -11.60 7.36
CA THR A 73 3.32 -11.28 6.53
C THR A 73 3.36 -12.09 5.24
N ALA A 74 3.90 -11.45 4.20
CA ALA A 74 4.27 -12.10 2.95
C ALA A 74 5.74 -11.80 2.68
N VAL A 75 6.59 -12.84 2.65
CA VAL A 75 8.01 -12.67 2.35
C VAL A 75 8.27 -13.15 0.92
N ILE A 76 8.77 -12.24 0.10
CA ILE A 76 9.01 -12.46 -1.33
C ILE A 76 10.49 -12.69 -1.56
N TYR A 77 10.82 -13.74 -2.30
CA TYR A 77 12.19 -14.13 -2.60
C TYR A 77 12.42 -14.27 -4.11
N ARG A 78 13.66 -14.02 -4.51
CA ARG A 78 14.22 -14.47 -5.79
C ARG A 78 15.01 -15.75 -5.54
N GLY A 79 14.61 -16.82 -6.20
CA GLY A 79 15.09 -18.17 -5.94
C GLY A 79 14.16 -18.98 -5.04
N VAL A 80 14.22 -20.30 -5.15
CA VAL A 80 13.34 -21.24 -4.43
C VAL A 80 14.06 -22.02 -3.32
N THR A 81 15.38 -21.94 -3.29
CA THR A 81 16.24 -22.69 -2.34
C THR A 81 16.32 -22.01 -0.97
N ARG A 82 16.99 -22.65 -0.02
CA ARG A 82 17.25 -22.10 1.31
C ARG A 82 18.04 -20.78 1.28
N ASN A 83 18.91 -20.60 0.27
CA ASN A 83 19.74 -19.41 0.10
C ASN A 83 19.11 -18.39 -0.88
N ALA A 84 17.80 -18.46 -1.11
CA ALA A 84 17.10 -17.48 -1.94
C ALA A 84 17.26 -16.06 -1.41
N GLU A 85 17.49 -15.13 -2.32
CA GLU A 85 17.58 -13.69 -2.01
C GLU A 85 16.20 -13.18 -1.57
N ARG A 86 16.12 -12.59 -0.38
CA ARG A 86 14.90 -11.89 0.07
C ARG A 86 14.76 -10.58 -0.68
N VAL A 87 13.69 -10.46 -1.44
CA VAL A 87 13.36 -9.25 -2.23
C VAL A 87 12.58 -8.24 -1.40
N ALA A 88 11.58 -8.71 -0.63
CA ALA A 88 10.77 -7.84 0.21
C ALA A 88 10.14 -8.63 1.36
N THR A 89 9.92 -7.94 2.48
CA THR A 89 9.01 -8.37 3.55
C THR A 89 7.83 -7.42 3.55
N CYS A 90 6.63 -7.98 3.44
CA CYS A 90 5.39 -7.25 3.32
C CYS A 90 4.50 -7.56 4.52
N HIS A 91 3.93 -6.54 5.15
CA HIS A 91 3.02 -6.67 6.29
C HIS A 91 1.59 -6.43 5.84
N ALA A 92 0.67 -7.28 6.30
CA ALA A 92 -0.74 -7.17 5.98
C ALA A 92 -1.27 -5.82 6.45
N ILE A 93 -2.05 -5.20 5.58
CA ILE A 93 -2.81 -4.00 5.93
C ILE A 93 -4.11 -4.52 6.53
N PRO A 94 -4.41 -4.24 7.80
CA PRO A 94 -5.67 -4.65 8.40
C PRO A 94 -6.83 -4.18 7.52
N GLU A 95 -7.71 -5.10 7.17
CA GLU A 95 -8.96 -4.71 6.52
C GLU A 95 -9.74 -3.83 7.48
N ALA A 96 -10.12 -2.64 7.02
CA ALA A 96 -11.09 -1.87 7.77
C ALA A 96 -12.40 -2.66 7.83
N PRO A 97 -13.05 -2.69 9.00
CA PRO A 97 -14.38 -3.23 9.07
C PRO A 97 -15.28 -2.43 8.13
N ARG A 98 -15.67 -3.01 6.98
CA ARG A 98 -16.51 -2.43 5.93
C ARG A 98 -15.87 -1.61 4.82
N ASN A 99 -14.77 -2.06 4.25
CA ASN A 99 -14.40 -1.89 2.84
C ASN A 99 -14.33 -0.47 2.23
N GLY A 100 -14.20 0.59 3.00
CA GLY A 100 -13.79 1.87 2.44
C GLY A 100 -12.27 1.86 2.24
N LEU A 101 -11.81 2.10 1.03
CA LEU A 101 -10.39 2.12 0.69
C LEU A 101 -10.05 3.31 -0.17
N ILE A 102 -9.02 4.05 0.23
CA ILE A 102 -8.36 5.07 -0.61
C ILE A 102 -6.91 4.64 -0.78
N TRP A 103 -6.38 4.80 -1.97
CA TRP A 103 -5.02 4.42 -2.29
C TRP A 103 -4.36 5.41 -3.25
N GLY A 104 -3.03 5.42 -3.27
CA GLY A 104 -2.31 6.35 -4.12
C GLY A 104 -0.83 6.40 -3.84
N THR A 105 -0.21 7.51 -4.20
CA THR A 105 1.23 7.74 -4.09
C THR A 105 1.54 9.06 -3.38
N LEU A 106 2.63 9.05 -2.62
CA LEU A 106 3.27 10.26 -2.11
C LEU A 106 4.41 10.63 -3.04
N THR A 107 4.44 11.87 -3.52
CA THR A 107 5.48 12.41 -4.39
C THR A 107 6.06 13.69 -3.80
N LYS A 108 7.24 14.10 -4.27
CA LYS A 108 7.87 15.39 -3.92
C LYS A 108 8.73 15.88 -5.08
N LEU A 109 8.87 17.16 -5.21
CA LEU A 109 9.60 17.79 -6.32
C LEU A 109 11.12 17.90 -6.10
N ASP A 110 11.53 17.97 -4.83
CA ASP A 110 12.96 18.09 -4.55
C ASP A 110 13.71 16.76 -4.78
N ARG A 111 15.01 16.83 -4.97
CA ARG A 111 15.87 15.68 -5.25
C ARG A 111 16.54 15.11 -4.00
N MET A 112 16.15 15.55 -2.81
CA MET A 112 16.74 15.04 -1.58
C MET A 112 16.26 13.62 -1.31
N ALA A 113 17.20 12.71 -1.08
CA ALA A 113 16.87 11.33 -0.75
C ALA A 113 16.23 11.23 0.64
N LEU A 114 15.24 10.36 0.77
CA LEU A 114 14.72 9.94 2.06
C LEU A 114 15.71 8.95 2.68
N VAL A 115 16.09 9.20 3.93
CA VAL A 115 17.01 8.30 4.64
C VAL A 115 16.26 7.08 5.19
N PRO A 116 16.92 5.93 5.34
CA PRO A 116 16.31 4.76 5.99
C PRO A 116 15.76 5.10 7.37
N GLY A 117 14.59 4.56 7.71
CA GLY A 117 13.89 4.86 8.96
C GLY A 117 13.00 6.11 8.90
N THR A 118 12.95 6.81 7.77
CA THR A 118 11.99 7.90 7.54
C THR A 118 10.55 7.35 7.61
N ARG A 119 9.69 8.05 8.34
CA ARG A 119 8.28 7.67 8.52
C ARG A 119 7.38 8.61 7.72
N ALA A 120 6.57 8.03 6.85
CA ALA A 120 5.47 8.74 6.20
C ALA A 120 4.14 8.36 6.87
N ARG A 121 3.28 9.34 7.13
CA ARG A 121 1.92 9.13 7.63
C ARG A 121 0.93 9.83 6.70
N VAL A 122 -0.13 9.12 6.32
CA VAL A 122 -1.25 9.65 5.55
C VAL A 122 -2.50 9.58 6.42
N LEU A 123 -3.27 10.66 6.42
CA LEU A 123 -4.47 10.82 7.22
C LEU A 123 -5.64 11.12 6.29
N LEU A 124 -6.76 10.47 6.53
CA LEU A 124 -8.07 10.88 6.04
C LEU A 124 -8.71 11.71 7.14
N VAL A 125 -9.02 12.95 6.84
CA VAL A 125 -9.59 13.89 7.81
C VAL A 125 -10.90 14.50 7.29
N ASP A 126 -11.81 14.75 8.22
CA ASP A 126 -12.98 15.62 7.99
C ASP A 126 -12.62 17.06 8.37
N ALA A 127 -12.72 17.96 7.41
CA ALA A 127 -12.44 19.37 7.54
C ALA A 127 -13.73 20.23 7.46
N ALA A 128 -14.87 19.68 7.85
CA ALA A 128 -16.18 20.35 7.80
C ALA A 128 -16.22 21.68 8.59
N ARG A 129 -15.36 21.83 9.60
CA ARG A 129 -15.33 23.03 10.44
C ARG A 129 -14.11 23.87 10.11
N ALA A 130 -14.33 25.08 9.57
CA ALA A 130 -13.26 26.01 9.28
C ALA A 130 -12.52 26.51 10.54
N ASP A 131 -13.21 26.58 11.67
CA ASP A 131 -12.73 27.17 12.92
C ASP A 131 -12.27 26.14 13.96
N ALA A 132 -12.21 24.86 13.60
CA ALA A 132 -11.78 23.79 14.49
C ALA A 132 -10.76 22.89 13.80
N PRO A 133 -9.90 22.20 14.58
CA PRO A 133 -9.03 21.16 14.04
C PRO A 133 -9.84 20.11 13.28
N SER A 134 -9.31 19.66 12.16
CA SER A 134 -9.92 18.55 11.40
C SER A 134 -9.97 17.27 12.23
N VAL A 135 -11.02 16.48 12.02
CA VAL A 135 -11.22 15.22 12.73
C VAL A 135 -10.58 14.08 11.92
N GLU A 136 -9.67 13.33 12.54
CA GLU A 136 -9.09 12.13 11.92
C GLU A 136 -10.16 11.02 11.81
N ILE A 137 -10.41 10.58 10.59
CA ILE A 137 -11.31 9.46 10.28
C ILE A 137 -10.53 8.16 10.23
N ALA A 138 -9.41 8.16 9.54
CA ALA A 138 -8.49 7.03 9.41
C ALA A 138 -7.07 7.51 9.14
N SER A 139 -6.09 6.65 9.39
CA SER A 139 -4.69 6.92 9.03
C SER A 139 -3.92 5.66 8.69
N THR A 140 -2.85 5.83 7.93
CA THR A 140 -1.87 4.79 7.66
C THR A 140 -0.46 5.34 7.83
N SER A 141 0.49 4.48 8.18
CA SER A 141 1.89 4.86 8.32
C SER A 141 2.78 3.83 7.64
N LEU A 142 3.84 4.30 7.02
CA LEU A 142 4.87 3.47 6.41
C LEU A 142 6.25 3.98 6.84
N VAL A 143 7.19 3.06 7.03
CA VAL A 143 8.59 3.37 7.33
C VAL A 143 9.42 2.96 6.14
N THR A 144 10.24 3.87 5.62
CA THR A 144 11.07 3.57 4.46
C THR A 144 12.36 2.87 4.89
N ALA A 145 12.71 1.80 4.18
CA ALA A 145 14.01 1.13 4.33
C ALA A 145 15.10 1.73 3.41
N GLY A 146 14.92 3.00 3.00
CA GLY A 146 15.74 3.68 2.01
C GLY A 146 15.02 3.89 0.66
N ASN A 147 13.77 3.48 0.58
CA ASN A 147 12.94 3.68 -0.60
C ASN A 147 12.67 5.16 -0.82
N GLN A 148 12.69 5.54 -2.08
CA GLN A 148 12.45 6.91 -2.52
C GLN A 148 11.01 7.07 -3.01
N VAL A 149 10.57 8.32 -3.16
CA VAL A 149 9.30 8.61 -3.83
C VAL A 149 9.32 8.14 -5.30
N PRO A 150 8.18 7.71 -5.85
CA PRO A 150 6.85 7.69 -5.23
C PRO A 150 6.69 6.58 -4.19
N LEU A 151 6.12 6.91 -3.02
CA LEU A 151 5.78 5.94 -1.99
C LEU A 151 4.29 5.59 -2.10
N ASN A 152 3.97 4.31 -2.27
CA ASN A 152 2.59 3.87 -2.33
C ASN A 152 1.96 3.86 -0.94
N PHE A 153 0.69 4.28 -0.84
CA PHE A 153 -0.08 4.18 0.39
C PHE A 153 -1.46 3.56 0.14
N ARG A 154 -2.02 3.00 1.18
CA ARG A 154 -3.44 2.62 1.25
C ARG A 154 -3.96 3.02 2.62
N ILE A 155 -5.16 3.57 2.65
CA ILE A 155 -5.86 3.95 3.86
C ILE A 155 -7.24 3.30 3.85
N ALA A 156 -7.46 2.43 4.80
CA ALA A 156 -8.75 1.79 5.01
C ALA A 156 -9.56 2.64 5.99
N TYR A 157 -10.84 2.85 5.74
CA TYR A 157 -11.72 3.62 6.58
C TYR A 157 -13.08 2.95 6.74
N ASP A 158 -13.79 3.30 7.82
CA ASP A 158 -15.16 2.85 8.05
C ASP A 158 -16.14 3.79 7.30
N PRO A 159 -16.87 3.30 6.28
CA PRO A 159 -17.83 4.11 5.55
C PRO A 159 -18.97 4.67 6.41
N ASP A 160 -19.32 4.01 7.52
CA ASP A 160 -20.34 4.50 8.44
C ASP A 160 -19.90 5.79 9.18
N ARG A 161 -18.60 6.06 9.21
CA ARG A 161 -18.03 7.31 9.75
C ARG A 161 -17.94 8.44 8.75
N VAL A 162 -18.37 8.20 7.53
CA VAL A 162 -18.27 9.14 6.40
C VAL A 162 -19.67 9.51 5.92
N ASN A 163 -19.96 10.78 5.83
CA ASN A 163 -21.17 11.24 5.17
C ASN A 163 -20.88 11.45 3.67
N PRO A 164 -21.39 10.61 2.75
CA PRO A 164 -21.07 10.69 1.33
C PRO A 164 -21.59 11.97 0.64
N ARG A 165 -22.41 12.74 1.33
CA ARG A 165 -22.90 14.05 0.85
C ARG A 165 -22.07 15.24 1.34
N ALA A 166 -21.15 15.01 2.26
CA ALA A 166 -20.26 16.05 2.76
C ALA A 166 -19.02 16.12 1.87
N GLN A 167 -18.76 17.25 1.27
CA GLN A 167 -17.56 17.51 0.46
C GLN A 167 -16.44 18.08 1.34
N THR A 168 -16.15 17.43 2.45
CA THR A 168 -15.25 17.94 3.48
C THR A 168 -14.07 17.03 3.78
N TYR A 169 -14.08 15.81 3.20
CA TYR A 169 -13.04 14.84 3.42
C TYR A 169 -11.82 15.12 2.54
N ARG A 170 -10.65 15.16 3.17
CA ARG A 170 -9.38 15.37 2.46
C ARG A 170 -8.29 14.47 2.99
N LEU A 171 -7.32 14.21 2.14
CA LEU A 171 -6.08 13.54 2.54
C LEU A 171 -5.05 14.59 2.96
N GLN A 172 -4.32 14.26 4.01
CA GLN A 172 -3.13 14.95 4.46
C GLN A 172 -2.00 13.95 4.59
N ALA A 173 -0.79 14.36 4.25
CA ALA A 173 0.38 13.52 4.46
C ALA A 173 1.52 14.31 5.07
N ARG A 174 2.34 13.63 5.86
CA ARG A 174 3.56 14.16 6.44
C ARG A 174 4.66 13.11 6.44
N ILE A 175 5.88 13.59 6.29
CA ILE A 175 7.08 12.75 6.39
C ILE A 175 7.96 13.29 7.51
N GLU A 176 8.33 12.39 8.42
CA GLU A 176 9.22 12.65 9.55
C GLU A 176 10.50 11.85 9.36
N GLY A 177 11.65 12.46 9.64
CA GLY A 177 12.93 11.77 9.64
C GLY A 177 13.03 10.73 10.75
N PRO A 178 14.10 9.91 10.78
CA PRO A 178 14.34 8.95 11.85
C PRO A 178 14.49 9.62 13.24
N ASP A 179 14.85 10.89 13.24
CA ASP A 179 14.97 11.74 14.45
C ASP A 179 13.62 12.34 14.90
N GLY A 180 12.52 11.98 14.21
CA GLY A 180 11.18 12.50 14.48
C GLY A 180 10.92 13.91 13.97
N LYS A 181 11.88 14.55 13.31
CA LYS A 181 11.67 15.90 12.76
C LYS A 181 10.82 15.85 11.51
N LEU A 182 9.85 16.75 11.47
CA LEU A 182 9.00 16.94 10.29
C LEU A 182 9.82 17.48 9.12
N GLN A 183 9.80 16.78 8.00
CA GLN A 183 10.56 17.12 6.79
C GLN A 183 9.67 17.59 5.65
N TYR A 184 8.52 16.95 5.48
CA TYR A 184 7.59 17.25 4.39
C TYR A 184 6.14 17.18 4.87
N VAL A 185 5.29 17.97 4.23
CA VAL A 185 3.83 17.96 4.42
C VAL A 185 3.13 18.19 3.08
N THR A 186 1.86 17.80 2.98
CA THR A 186 0.98 18.30 1.93
C THR A 186 0.61 19.76 2.22
N ASP A 187 0.74 20.64 1.25
CA ASP A 187 0.32 22.04 1.33
C ASP A 187 -0.99 22.32 0.58
N THR A 188 -1.38 21.40 -0.28
CA THR A 188 -2.59 21.49 -1.10
C THR A 188 -3.66 20.53 -0.57
N ALA A 189 -4.89 21.04 -0.47
CA ALA A 189 -6.02 20.21 -0.08
C ALA A 189 -6.38 19.23 -1.20
N THR A 190 -6.26 17.94 -0.93
CA THR A 190 -6.69 16.87 -1.83
C THR A 190 -7.99 16.30 -1.31
N PHE A 191 -9.11 16.73 -1.90
CA PHE A 191 -10.43 16.24 -1.54
C PHE A 191 -10.64 14.82 -2.08
N VAL A 192 -11.33 14.01 -1.31
CA VAL A 192 -11.62 12.61 -1.62
C VAL A 192 -13.05 12.29 -1.20
N LEU A 193 -13.60 11.21 -1.72
CA LEU A 193 -14.97 10.74 -1.44
C LEU A 193 -16.08 11.66 -1.97
N GLU A 194 -15.73 12.62 -2.83
CA GLU A 194 -16.70 13.53 -3.46
C GLU A 194 -17.40 12.90 -4.66
N THR A 195 -16.77 11.93 -5.29
CA THR A 195 -17.28 11.22 -6.47
C THR A 195 -17.37 9.73 -6.20
N ALA A 196 -18.35 9.09 -6.83
CA ALA A 196 -18.69 7.69 -6.62
C ALA A 196 -17.67 6.68 -7.18
N ASP A 197 -16.52 7.12 -7.67
CA ASP A 197 -15.49 6.21 -8.17
C ASP A 197 -14.27 6.15 -7.21
N PRO A 198 -14.27 5.20 -6.24
CA PRO A 198 -13.14 5.00 -5.33
C PRO A 198 -11.95 4.29 -5.99
N GLN A 199 -11.98 4.10 -7.32
CA GLN A 199 -11.02 3.23 -8.00
C GLN A 199 -9.85 3.97 -8.65
N GLN A 200 -9.74 5.29 -8.51
CA GLN A 200 -8.60 6.01 -9.05
C GLN A 200 -7.54 6.29 -7.97
N PRO A 201 -6.27 6.07 -8.30
CA PRO A 201 -5.18 6.37 -7.37
C PRO A 201 -5.09 7.89 -7.12
N VAL A 202 -4.86 8.26 -5.87
CA VAL A 202 -4.66 9.65 -5.47
C VAL A 202 -3.17 9.97 -5.42
N GLU A 203 -2.76 11.05 -6.07
CA GLU A 203 -1.38 11.55 -5.93
C GLU A 203 -1.35 12.69 -4.89
N LEU A 204 -0.51 12.52 -3.86
CA LEU A 204 -0.27 13.54 -2.85
C LEU A 204 1.11 14.15 -3.05
N MET A 205 1.13 15.42 -3.42
CA MET A 205 2.36 16.19 -3.55
C MET A 205 2.79 16.72 -2.18
N LEU A 206 4.04 16.47 -1.84
CA LEU A 206 4.66 16.89 -0.59
C LEU A 206 5.62 18.04 -0.83
N VAL A 207 5.53 19.05 0.00
CA VAL A 207 6.47 20.17 0.03
C VAL A 207 7.35 20.07 1.29
N ARG A 208 8.57 20.52 1.15
CA ARG A 208 9.50 20.53 2.27
C ARG A 208 9.09 21.58 3.29
N THR A 209 9.03 21.19 4.56
CA THR A 209 8.91 22.15 5.65
C THR A 209 10.19 22.93 5.75
N GLY A 210 10.10 24.27 5.70
CA GLY A 210 11.26 25.15 5.75
C GLY A 210 12.07 24.85 7.02
N GLY A 211 13.30 24.38 6.85
CA GLY A 211 14.29 24.44 7.91
C GLY A 211 14.72 25.91 8.03
N GLN A 212 14.30 26.55 9.10
CA GLN A 212 15.05 27.70 9.63
C GLN A 212 16.23 27.17 10.41
#